data_732388e01f9a89ab02b4931d3fa22bdc
#
_entry.id   732388e01f9a89ab02b4931d3fa22bdc
#
_cell.length_a   1.000
_cell.length_b   1.000
_cell.length_c   1.000
_cell.angle_alpha   90.00
_cell.angle_beta   90.00
_cell.angle_gamma   90.00
#
_symmetry.space_group_name_H-M   'P 1'
#
loop_
_entity.id
_entity.type
_entity.pdbx_description
1 polymer ?
#
loop_
_entity_poly.entity_id
_entity_poly.type
_entity_poly.pdbx_seq_one_letter_code
_entity_poly.pdbx_strand_id
1 'polypeptide(L)'
;MKVCVFCGSSMGNDPRYKEAAERLGEVLAQHDCSLYYGGASVGLMKIIADKMLENGKEVVGIIPKLITDMEIAHEGVTKMIETESMSERKLMLIEEADAFIAMPGGFGTLDEIFEVVVLNQLRVTDKPIALYNTLNYYDKMIEFIDHAVSQGFIRQEHRDNLIVSDNPEILFKELSRHKSIGIDQWIKDIKKETLNSEL
;
A
#
# COMPACT_ATOMS: atom_id res chain seq x y z
N MET A 1 -14.81 3.68 0.24
CA MET A 1 -13.38 4.00 -0.08
C MET A 1 -12.74 2.80 -0.74
N LYS A 2 -12.02 3.02 -1.84
CA LYS A 2 -11.25 1.97 -2.53
C LYS A 2 -9.87 1.86 -1.89
N VAL A 3 -9.57 0.75 -1.22
CA VAL A 3 -8.29 0.55 -0.54
C VAL A 3 -7.46 -0.47 -1.30
N CYS A 4 -6.29 -0.06 -1.78
CA CYS A 4 -5.33 -0.97 -2.36
C CYS A 4 -4.45 -1.59 -1.26
N VAL A 5 -4.37 -2.93 -1.23
CA VAL A 5 -3.54 -3.65 -0.29
C VAL A 5 -2.45 -4.42 -1.04
N PHE A 6 -1.20 -4.05 -0.77
CA PHE A 6 -0.01 -4.77 -1.20
C PHE A 6 0.44 -5.72 -0.10
N CYS A 7 0.60 -6.99 -0.41
CA CYS A 7 0.99 -8.00 0.58
C CYS A 7 1.71 -9.20 -0.08
N GLY A 8 2.27 -10.07 0.76
CA GLY A 8 3.03 -11.21 0.29
C GLY A 8 2.20 -12.26 -0.47
N SER A 9 2.77 -12.80 -1.55
CA SER A 9 2.34 -14.04 -2.20
C SER A 9 2.66 -15.29 -1.37
N SER A 10 3.26 -15.12 -0.20
CA SER A 10 3.52 -16.13 0.82
C SER A 10 2.78 -15.77 2.11
N MET A 11 2.54 -16.80 2.95
CA MET A 11 1.93 -16.62 4.29
C MET A 11 2.91 -16.11 5.34
N GLY A 12 4.22 -16.12 5.05
CA GLY A 12 5.25 -15.98 6.06
C GLY A 12 5.38 -17.23 6.94
N ASN A 13 6.31 -17.20 7.89
CA ASN A 13 6.59 -18.34 8.76
C ASN A 13 5.76 -18.32 10.06
N ASP A 14 5.21 -17.17 10.43
CA ASP A 14 4.42 -17.01 11.65
C ASP A 14 2.92 -16.99 11.30
N PRO A 15 2.08 -17.87 11.88
CA PRO A 15 0.65 -17.93 11.58
C PRO A 15 -0.09 -16.63 11.91
N ARG A 16 0.44 -15.79 12.78
CA ARG A 16 -0.15 -14.49 13.13
C ARG A 16 -0.18 -13.50 11.95
N TYR A 17 0.61 -13.70 10.90
CA TYR A 17 0.48 -12.91 9.66
C TYR A 17 -0.85 -13.17 8.96
N LYS A 18 -1.32 -14.43 8.96
CA LYS A 18 -2.65 -14.78 8.46
C LYS A 18 -3.74 -14.09 9.27
N GLU A 19 -3.67 -14.19 10.60
CA GLU A 19 -4.63 -13.56 11.51
C GLU A 19 -4.68 -12.03 11.32
N ALA A 20 -3.52 -11.40 11.08
CA ALA A 20 -3.43 -9.98 10.78
C ALA A 20 -4.10 -9.62 9.46
N ALA A 21 -3.98 -10.46 8.42
CA ALA A 21 -4.65 -10.24 7.13
C ALA A 21 -6.18 -10.38 7.26
N GLU A 22 -6.65 -11.40 7.99
CA GLU A 22 -8.07 -11.57 8.31
C GLU A 22 -8.63 -10.35 9.06
N ARG A 23 -7.91 -9.89 10.09
CA ARG A 23 -8.31 -8.72 10.88
C ARG A 23 -8.34 -7.43 10.06
N LEU A 24 -7.35 -7.20 9.19
CA LEU A 24 -7.38 -6.04 8.30
C LEU A 24 -8.59 -6.10 7.37
N GLY A 25 -8.88 -7.27 6.78
CA GLY A 25 -10.05 -7.47 5.93
C GLY A 25 -11.37 -7.19 6.67
N GLU A 26 -11.50 -7.63 7.93
CA GLU A 26 -12.65 -7.34 8.77
C GLU A 26 -12.82 -5.82 9.01
N VAL A 27 -11.76 -5.12 9.35
CA VAL A 27 -11.78 -3.67 9.59
C VAL A 27 -12.19 -2.92 8.30
N LEU A 28 -11.59 -3.25 7.17
CA LEU A 28 -11.95 -2.64 5.89
C LEU A 28 -13.41 -2.91 5.52
N ALA A 29 -13.89 -4.12 5.78
CA ALA A 29 -15.28 -4.49 5.51
C ALA A 29 -16.27 -3.74 6.42
N GLN A 30 -15.97 -3.55 7.71
CA GLN A 30 -16.78 -2.80 8.66
C GLN A 30 -16.93 -1.32 8.26
N HIS A 31 -15.91 -0.78 7.61
CA HIS A 31 -15.90 0.60 7.09
C HIS A 31 -16.38 0.74 5.64
N ASP A 32 -17.05 -0.28 5.11
CA ASP A 32 -17.62 -0.30 3.76
C ASP A 32 -16.63 0.04 2.65
N CYS A 33 -15.40 -0.52 2.77
CA CYS A 33 -14.38 -0.37 1.75
C CYS A 33 -14.51 -1.42 0.65
N SER A 34 -14.04 -1.07 -0.56
CA SER A 34 -13.73 -2.02 -1.62
C SER A 34 -12.24 -2.36 -1.58
N LEU A 35 -11.88 -3.62 -1.73
CA LEU A 35 -10.49 -4.06 -1.82
C LEU A 35 -10.01 -4.04 -3.28
N TYR A 36 -8.87 -3.40 -3.50
CA TYR A 36 -8.07 -3.47 -4.72
C TYR A 36 -6.75 -4.18 -4.40
N TYR A 37 -6.32 -5.14 -5.23
CA TYR A 37 -5.12 -5.91 -4.93
C TYR A 37 -4.57 -6.62 -6.17
N GLY A 38 -3.47 -7.35 -6.02
CA GLY A 38 -2.77 -8.03 -7.11
C GLY A 38 -3.48 -9.19 -7.80
N GLY A 39 -4.70 -9.53 -7.41
CA GLY A 39 -5.54 -10.50 -8.12
C GLY A 39 -5.21 -11.98 -7.89
N ALA A 40 -4.10 -12.32 -7.22
CA ALA A 40 -3.67 -13.69 -7.05
C ALA A 40 -4.36 -14.41 -5.86
N SER A 41 -4.58 -15.73 -6.01
CA SER A 41 -5.18 -16.62 -5.00
C SER A 41 -4.11 -17.32 -4.16
N VAL A 42 -3.08 -16.59 -3.71
CA VAL A 42 -1.96 -17.15 -2.95
C VAL A 42 -1.56 -16.26 -1.77
N GLY A 43 -0.96 -16.86 -0.75
CA GLY A 43 -0.40 -16.17 0.42
C GLY A 43 -1.40 -15.26 1.12
N LEU A 44 -0.92 -14.14 1.63
CA LEU A 44 -1.73 -13.14 2.32
C LEU A 44 -2.73 -12.45 1.38
N MET A 45 -2.45 -12.39 0.07
CA MET A 45 -3.37 -11.86 -0.95
C MET A 45 -4.70 -12.62 -0.95
N LYS A 46 -4.64 -13.98 -0.94
CA LYS A 46 -5.85 -14.81 -0.87
C LYS A 46 -6.61 -14.55 0.43
N ILE A 47 -5.91 -14.51 1.56
CA ILE A 47 -6.53 -14.38 2.87
C ILE A 47 -7.36 -13.10 2.99
N ILE A 48 -6.78 -11.96 2.60
CA ILE A 48 -7.50 -10.68 2.68
C ILE A 48 -8.66 -10.61 1.69
N ALA A 49 -8.49 -11.15 0.47
CA ALA A 49 -9.54 -11.18 -0.54
C ALA A 49 -10.72 -12.05 -0.08
N ASP A 50 -10.46 -13.27 0.40
CA ASP A 50 -11.49 -14.16 0.96
C ASP A 50 -12.25 -13.48 2.11
N LYS A 51 -11.53 -12.84 3.04
CA LYS A 51 -12.15 -12.17 4.19
C LYS A 51 -13.08 -11.03 3.77
N MET A 52 -12.70 -10.24 2.78
CA MET A 52 -13.56 -9.19 2.23
C MET A 52 -14.81 -9.76 1.55
N LEU A 53 -14.65 -10.83 0.76
CA LEU A 53 -15.76 -11.53 0.09
C LEU A 53 -16.72 -12.17 1.10
N GLU A 54 -16.22 -12.82 2.16
CA GLU A 54 -17.02 -13.38 3.27
C GLU A 54 -17.91 -12.31 3.93
N ASN A 55 -17.45 -11.08 3.96
CA ASN A 55 -18.21 -9.94 4.49
C ASN A 55 -19.05 -9.22 3.42
N GLY A 56 -19.21 -9.81 2.24
CA GLY A 56 -20.04 -9.27 1.15
C GLY A 56 -19.50 -7.99 0.51
N LYS A 57 -18.19 -7.74 0.59
CA LYS A 57 -17.57 -6.54 0.03
C LYS A 57 -17.02 -6.78 -1.37
N GLU A 58 -16.97 -5.68 -2.12
CA GLU A 58 -16.37 -5.70 -3.46
C GLU A 58 -14.86 -5.96 -3.37
N VAL A 59 -14.38 -6.91 -4.17
CA VAL A 59 -12.96 -7.23 -4.32
C VAL A 59 -12.59 -7.16 -5.79
N VAL A 60 -11.65 -6.28 -6.13
CA VAL A 60 -11.15 -6.09 -7.49
C VAL A 60 -9.70 -6.56 -7.56
N GLY A 61 -9.46 -7.61 -8.32
CA GLY A 61 -8.12 -8.10 -8.64
C GLY A 61 -7.61 -7.45 -9.93
N ILE A 62 -6.36 -6.97 -9.93
CA ILE A 62 -5.69 -6.49 -11.14
C ILE A 62 -4.43 -7.33 -11.33
N ILE A 63 -4.40 -8.12 -12.41
CA ILE A 63 -3.40 -9.18 -12.61
C ILE A 63 -2.85 -9.14 -14.04
N PRO A 64 -1.53 -9.24 -14.26
CA PRO A 64 -1.00 -9.35 -15.60
C PRO A 64 -1.29 -10.72 -16.20
N LYS A 65 -1.52 -10.77 -17.49
CA LYS A 65 -1.80 -12.00 -18.26
C LYS A 65 -0.79 -13.10 -17.99
N LEU A 66 0.50 -12.77 -17.92
CA LEU A 66 1.56 -13.73 -17.59
C LEU A 66 1.27 -14.50 -16.29
N ILE A 67 0.70 -13.85 -15.28
CA ILE A 67 0.38 -14.47 -13.98
C ILE A 67 -0.94 -15.24 -14.06
N THR A 68 -1.91 -14.74 -14.82
CA THR A 68 -3.17 -15.47 -15.09
C THR A 68 -2.88 -16.79 -15.78
N ASP A 69 -1.99 -16.80 -16.77
CA ASP A 69 -1.59 -18.01 -17.52
C ASP A 69 -0.91 -19.07 -16.61
N MET A 70 -0.43 -18.70 -15.43
CA MET A 70 0.10 -19.61 -14.40
C MET A 70 -0.99 -20.17 -13.46
N GLU A 71 -2.28 -19.93 -13.75
CA GLU A 71 -3.43 -20.39 -12.96
C GLU A 71 -3.42 -19.89 -11.48
N ILE A 72 -2.88 -18.71 -11.25
CA ILE A 72 -2.76 -18.12 -9.89
C ILE A 72 -3.87 -17.10 -9.61
N ALA A 73 -4.68 -16.74 -10.60
CA ALA A 73 -5.76 -15.77 -10.46
C ALA A 73 -6.84 -16.26 -9.47
N HIS A 74 -7.44 -15.33 -8.74
CA HIS A 74 -8.48 -15.62 -7.77
C HIS A 74 -9.86 -15.63 -8.45
N GLU A 75 -10.45 -16.81 -8.66
CA GLU A 75 -11.72 -16.97 -9.40
C GLU A 75 -12.94 -16.38 -8.67
N GLY A 76 -12.89 -16.24 -7.35
CA GLY A 76 -14.02 -15.79 -6.53
C GLY A 76 -14.16 -14.28 -6.37
N VAL A 77 -13.27 -13.45 -6.93
CA VAL A 77 -13.34 -11.98 -6.77
C VAL A 77 -14.53 -11.38 -7.52
N THR A 78 -15.00 -10.23 -7.05
CA THR A 78 -16.12 -9.52 -7.68
C THR A 78 -15.80 -9.10 -9.11
N LYS A 79 -14.55 -8.67 -9.34
CA LYS A 79 -14.06 -8.28 -10.65
C LYS A 79 -12.58 -8.62 -10.79
N MET A 80 -12.21 -9.25 -11.89
CA MET A 80 -10.82 -9.44 -12.30
C MET A 80 -10.53 -8.56 -13.52
N ILE A 81 -9.45 -7.80 -13.46
CA ILE A 81 -8.96 -6.98 -14.57
C ILE A 81 -7.60 -7.53 -14.98
N GLU A 82 -7.51 -7.97 -16.22
CA GLU A 82 -6.27 -8.46 -16.81
C GLU A 82 -5.52 -7.29 -17.46
N THR A 83 -4.20 -7.24 -17.29
CA THR A 83 -3.31 -6.23 -17.87
C THR A 83 -2.22 -6.89 -18.72
N GLU A 84 -1.66 -6.16 -19.65
CA GLU A 84 -0.62 -6.65 -20.56
C GLU A 84 0.77 -6.71 -19.89
N SER A 85 0.98 -5.91 -18.82
CA SER A 85 2.27 -5.82 -18.14
C SER A 85 2.17 -5.54 -16.65
N MET A 86 3.27 -5.80 -15.91
CA MET A 86 3.38 -5.43 -14.49
C MET A 86 3.33 -3.90 -14.30
N SER A 87 3.84 -3.12 -15.23
CA SER A 87 3.81 -1.66 -15.16
C SER A 87 2.38 -1.13 -15.30
N GLU A 88 1.61 -1.65 -16.24
CA GLU A 88 0.20 -1.30 -16.42
C GLU A 88 -0.63 -1.69 -15.19
N ARG A 89 -0.41 -2.87 -14.63
CA ARG A 89 -1.04 -3.31 -13.38
C ARG A 89 -0.80 -2.33 -12.24
N LYS A 90 0.46 -1.94 -12.00
CA LYS A 90 0.81 -1.02 -10.92
C LYS A 90 0.17 0.35 -11.14
N LEU A 91 0.24 0.88 -12.36
CA LEU A 91 -0.40 2.14 -12.71
C LEU A 91 -1.90 2.11 -12.43
N MET A 92 -2.59 1.05 -12.89
CA MET A 92 -4.04 0.91 -12.69
C MET A 92 -4.41 0.79 -11.20
N LEU A 93 -3.64 0.04 -10.38
CA LEU A 93 -3.84 -0.02 -8.93
C LEU A 93 -3.70 1.37 -8.29
N ILE A 94 -2.70 2.15 -8.73
CA ILE A 94 -2.44 3.50 -8.22
C ILE A 94 -3.54 4.49 -8.64
N GLU A 95 -4.02 4.42 -9.85
CA GLU A 95 -5.09 5.31 -10.35
C GLU A 95 -6.43 5.04 -9.66
N GLU A 96 -6.80 3.76 -9.54
CA GLU A 96 -8.12 3.35 -9.06
C GLU A 96 -8.31 3.49 -7.55
N ALA A 97 -7.27 3.27 -6.74
CA ALA A 97 -7.39 3.29 -5.29
C ALA A 97 -7.43 4.70 -4.71
N ASP A 98 -8.10 4.87 -3.58
CA ASP A 98 -8.15 6.10 -2.77
C ASP A 98 -7.06 6.11 -1.69
N ALA A 99 -6.59 4.93 -1.26
CA ALA A 99 -5.61 4.75 -0.19
C ALA A 99 -4.82 3.45 -0.39
N PHE A 100 -3.62 3.39 0.19
CA PHE A 100 -2.71 2.25 0.06
C PHE A 100 -2.27 1.72 1.41
N ILE A 101 -2.27 0.39 1.56
CA ILE A 101 -1.77 -0.31 2.74
C ILE A 101 -0.76 -1.37 2.28
N ALA A 102 0.45 -1.35 2.84
CA ALA A 102 1.37 -2.48 2.73
C ALA A 102 1.30 -3.35 3.98
N MET A 103 0.97 -4.61 3.79
CA MET A 103 1.13 -5.69 4.76
C MET A 103 2.49 -6.37 4.56
N PRO A 104 2.93 -7.22 5.51
CA PRO A 104 4.14 -8.02 5.31
C PRO A 104 4.18 -8.71 3.96
N GLY A 105 5.32 -8.58 3.26
CA GLY A 105 5.51 -9.15 1.93
C GLY A 105 6.96 -9.07 1.46
N GLY A 106 7.23 -9.52 0.25
CA GLY A 106 8.55 -9.55 -0.35
C GLY A 106 8.86 -8.33 -1.22
N PHE A 107 9.78 -8.54 -2.18
CA PHE A 107 10.22 -7.49 -3.09
C PHE A 107 9.09 -6.86 -3.91
N GLY A 108 8.08 -7.64 -4.33
CA GLY A 108 6.93 -7.08 -5.05
C GLY A 108 6.14 -6.09 -4.20
N THR A 109 5.87 -6.43 -2.93
CA THR A 109 5.19 -5.54 -1.99
C THR A 109 5.97 -4.25 -1.74
N LEU A 110 7.31 -4.36 -1.61
CA LEU A 110 8.19 -3.20 -1.44
C LEU A 110 8.24 -2.34 -2.70
N ASP A 111 8.36 -2.93 -3.88
CA ASP A 111 8.33 -2.23 -5.16
C ASP A 111 7.02 -1.43 -5.32
N GLU A 112 5.88 -2.08 -5.08
CA GLU A 112 4.56 -1.45 -5.18
C GLU A 112 4.38 -0.28 -4.22
N ILE A 113 4.73 -0.47 -2.94
CA ILE A 113 4.50 0.61 -1.94
C ILE A 113 5.49 1.77 -2.13
N PHE A 114 6.75 1.50 -2.47
CA PHE A 114 7.72 2.56 -2.70
C PHE A 114 7.44 3.33 -3.99
N GLU A 115 6.84 2.73 -5.01
CA GLU A 115 6.37 3.48 -6.17
C GLU A 115 5.32 4.52 -5.76
N VAL A 116 4.33 4.14 -4.94
CA VAL A 116 3.33 5.09 -4.42
C VAL A 116 3.99 6.17 -3.55
N VAL A 117 4.94 5.81 -2.69
CA VAL A 117 5.70 6.78 -1.86
C VAL A 117 6.43 7.79 -2.74
N VAL A 118 7.10 7.35 -3.81
CA VAL A 118 7.80 8.23 -4.74
C VAL A 118 6.82 9.14 -5.49
N LEU A 119 5.69 8.63 -5.96
CA LEU A 119 4.67 9.43 -6.63
C LEU A 119 4.06 10.49 -5.69
N ASN A 120 3.86 10.16 -4.41
CA ASN A 120 3.45 11.14 -3.39
C ASN A 120 4.54 12.19 -3.14
N GLN A 121 5.80 11.77 -3.05
CA GLN A 121 6.93 12.69 -2.90
C GLN A 121 7.01 13.68 -4.06
N LEU A 122 6.75 13.20 -5.29
CA LEU A 122 6.74 14.03 -6.51
C LEU A 122 5.43 14.80 -6.72
N ARG A 123 4.45 14.64 -5.84
CA ARG A 123 3.12 15.26 -5.94
C ARG A 123 2.35 14.88 -7.21
N VAL A 124 2.65 13.72 -7.77
CA VAL A 124 1.87 13.10 -8.85
C VAL A 124 0.55 12.56 -8.29
N THR A 125 0.59 12.04 -7.07
CA THR A 125 -0.60 11.69 -6.27
C THR A 125 -0.45 12.26 -4.86
N ASP A 126 -1.54 12.27 -4.10
CA ASP A 126 -1.57 12.72 -2.71
C ASP A 126 -2.50 11.81 -1.89
N LYS A 127 -2.51 10.53 -2.24
CA LYS A 127 -3.32 9.51 -1.58
C LYS A 127 -2.59 8.98 -0.34
N PRO A 128 -3.27 8.71 0.78
CA PRO A 128 -2.64 8.23 2.00
C PRO A 128 -2.01 6.85 1.85
N ILE A 129 -0.86 6.67 2.50
CA ILE A 129 -0.06 5.45 2.46
C ILE A 129 0.19 4.98 3.88
N ALA A 130 -0.02 3.68 4.12
CA ALA A 130 0.20 3.07 5.41
C ALA A 130 1.00 1.76 5.33
N LEU A 131 1.82 1.54 6.35
CA LEU A 131 2.45 0.26 6.65
C LEU A 131 1.70 -0.39 7.81
N TYR A 132 1.06 -1.53 7.55
CA TYR A 132 0.52 -2.37 8.61
C TYR A 132 1.65 -3.17 9.23
N ASN A 133 2.27 -2.58 10.28
CA ASN A 133 3.48 -3.08 10.90
C ASN A 133 3.21 -4.22 11.91
N THR A 134 2.36 -5.17 11.53
CA THR A 134 2.06 -6.34 12.36
C THR A 134 3.35 -7.11 12.66
N LEU A 135 3.50 -7.56 13.91
CA LEU A 135 4.68 -8.28 14.42
C LEU A 135 6.00 -7.52 14.21
N ASN A 136 5.95 -6.19 14.11
CA ASN A 136 7.14 -5.36 13.90
C ASN A 136 7.89 -5.69 12.60
N TYR A 137 7.17 -6.19 11.59
CA TYR A 137 7.77 -6.65 10.34
C TYR A 137 8.57 -5.57 9.63
N TYR A 138 8.10 -4.33 9.67
CA TYR A 138 8.70 -3.19 8.98
C TYR A 138 9.69 -2.39 9.84
N ASP A 139 9.96 -2.77 11.09
CA ASP A 139 10.83 -1.97 11.99
C ASP A 139 12.17 -1.65 11.36
N LYS A 140 12.85 -2.65 10.77
CA LYS A 140 14.17 -2.44 10.14
C LYS A 140 14.12 -1.53 8.91
N MET A 141 13.03 -1.58 8.17
CA MET A 141 12.82 -0.68 7.04
C MET A 141 12.55 0.76 7.53
N ILE A 142 11.77 0.91 8.57
CA ILE A 142 11.49 2.20 9.20
C ILE A 142 12.77 2.79 9.80
N GLU A 143 13.56 2.01 10.53
CA GLU A 143 14.88 2.41 11.03
C GLU A 143 15.80 2.89 9.89
N PHE A 144 15.80 2.21 8.74
CA PHE A 144 16.57 2.63 7.58
C PHE A 144 16.05 3.95 6.99
N ILE A 145 14.73 4.12 6.87
CA ILE A 145 14.11 5.36 6.39
C ILE A 145 14.46 6.52 7.32
N ASP A 146 14.36 6.33 8.65
CA ASP A 146 14.73 7.33 9.66
C ASP A 146 16.21 7.67 9.60
N HIS A 147 17.08 6.68 9.34
CA HIS A 147 18.49 6.92 9.06
C HIS A 147 18.68 7.78 7.80
N ALA A 148 17.99 7.47 6.70
CA ALA A 148 18.06 8.26 5.47
C ALA A 148 17.59 9.72 5.67
N VAL A 149 16.61 9.94 6.54
CA VAL A 149 16.21 11.29 6.98
C VAL A 149 17.37 11.98 7.71
N SER A 150 18.01 11.30 8.66
CA SER A 150 19.15 11.86 9.41
C SER A 150 20.36 12.19 8.54
N GLN A 151 20.51 11.48 7.41
CA GLN A 151 21.57 11.72 6.42
C GLN A 151 21.17 12.75 5.34
N GLY A 152 19.94 13.28 5.36
CA GLY A 152 19.45 14.29 4.43
C GLY A 152 19.00 13.76 3.06
N PHE A 153 18.90 12.43 2.85
CA PHE A 153 18.41 11.85 1.59
C PHE A 153 16.88 11.81 1.50
N ILE A 154 16.20 11.76 2.65
CA ILE A 154 14.73 11.84 2.74
C ILE A 154 14.39 13.05 3.62
N ARG A 155 13.41 13.83 3.20
CA ARG A 155 12.90 14.93 4.02
C ARG A 155 11.97 14.40 5.11
N GLN A 156 11.98 15.05 6.27
CA GLN A 156 11.13 14.67 7.39
C GLN A 156 9.63 14.63 6.99
N GLU A 157 9.17 15.60 6.22
CA GLU A 157 7.78 15.67 5.76
C GLU A 157 7.34 14.43 4.95
N HIS A 158 8.23 13.84 4.14
CA HIS A 158 7.92 12.62 3.38
C HIS A 158 7.86 11.40 4.30
N ARG A 159 8.72 11.36 5.33
CA ARG A 159 8.66 10.33 6.37
C ARG A 159 7.37 10.43 7.18
N ASP A 160 6.96 11.65 7.55
CA ASP A 160 5.76 11.90 8.35
C ASP A 160 4.46 11.56 7.61
N ASN A 161 4.48 11.58 6.28
CA ASN A 161 3.36 11.15 5.45
C ASN A 161 3.14 9.62 5.43
N LEU A 162 4.13 8.85 5.88
CA LEU A 162 4.02 7.40 5.94
C LEU A 162 3.39 6.99 7.28
N ILE A 163 2.12 6.59 7.23
CA ILE A 163 1.38 6.09 8.38
C ILE A 163 1.92 4.72 8.77
N VAL A 164 2.20 4.49 10.05
CA VAL A 164 2.67 3.21 10.57
C VAL A 164 1.86 2.81 11.79
N SER A 165 1.27 1.63 11.76
CA SER A 165 0.56 1.07 12.92
C SER A 165 0.54 -0.46 12.85
N ASP A 166 0.59 -1.13 13.99
CA ASP A 166 0.33 -2.55 14.17
C ASP A 166 -1.16 -2.85 14.47
N ASN A 167 -1.97 -1.80 14.57
CA ASN A 167 -3.41 -1.89 14.81
C ASN A 167 -4.19 -1.41 13.57
N PRO A 168 -4.98 -2.27 12.91
CA PRO A 168 -5.67 -1.92 11.67
C PRO A 168 -6.78 -0.88 11.85
N GLU A 169 -7.40 -0.77 13.04
CA GLU A 169 -8.39 0.28 13.33
C GLU A 169 -7.74 1.67 13.39
N ILE A 170 -6.59 1.76 14.07
CA ILE A 170 -5.81 3.00 14.14
C ILE A 170 -5.33 3.36 12.73
N LEU A 171 -4.80 2.39 12.00
CA LEU A 171 -4.31 2.56 10.62
C LEU A 171 -5.42 3.11 9.70
N PHE A 172 -6.61 2.50 9.73
CA PHE A 172 -7.75 2.96 8.93
C PHE A 172 -8.20 4.39 9.33
N LYS A 173 -8.24 4.66 10.64
CA LYS A 173 -8.58 5.99 11.16
C LYS A 173 -7.62 7.08 10.65
N GLU A 174 -6.32 6.80 10.66
CA GLU A 174 -5.32 7.76 10.18
C GLU A 174 -5.38 7.93 8.65
N LEU A 175 -5.58 6.84 7.89
CA LEU A 175 -5.82 6.90 6.44
C LEU A 175 -7.03 7.80 6.11
N SER A 176 -8.13 7.63 6.86
CA SER A 176 -9.38 8.39 6.63
C SER A 176 -9.26 9.87 7.00
N ARG A 177 -8.24 10.25 7.78
CA ARG A 177 -8.00 11.64 8.22
C ARG A 177 -6.93 12.35 7.39
N HIS A 178 -6.33 11.63 6.45
CA HIS A 178 -5.29 12.21 5.61
C HIS A 178 -5.75 13.53 4.98
N LYS A 179 -4.87 14.52 5.02
CA LYS A 179 -5.09 15.83 4.41
C LYS A 179 -4.01 16.08 3.38
N SER A 180 -4.44 16.38 2.17
CA SER A 180 -3.57 16.77 1.07
C SER A 180 -2.66 17.93 1.45
N ILE A 181 -1.38 17.82 1.10
CA ILE A 181 -0.41 18.92 1.22
C ILE A 181 -0.36 19.64 -0.13
N GLY A 182 -0.70 20.94 -0.16
CA GLY A 182 -0.80 21.71 -1.40
C GLY A 182 0.53 21.76 -2.19
N ILE A 183 0.44 21.64 -3.51
CA ILE A 183 1.58 21.71 -4.47
C ILE A 183 2.40 22.99 -4.29
N ASP A 184 1.75 24.11 -3.97
CA ASP A 184 2.42 25.41 -3.81
C ASP A 184 3.44 25.43 -2.68
N GLN A 185 3.21 24.70 -1.60
CA GLN A 185 4.14 24.60 -0.49
C GLN A 185 5.39 23.81 -0.90
N TRP A 186 5.24 22.69 -1.57
CA TRP A 186 6.34 21.85 -2.04
C TRP A 186 7.27 22.60 -3.02
N ILE A 187 6.70 23.39 -3.97
CA ILE A 187 7.49 24.19 -4.91
C ILE A 187 8.30 25.27 -4.17
N LYS A 188 7.72 25.90 -3.13
CA LYS A 188 8.42 26.89 -2.31
C LYS A 188 9.59 26.27 -1.55
N ASP A 189 9.41 25.06 -1.02
CA ASP A 189 10.43 24.36 -0.23
C ASP A 189 11.60 23.92 -1.11
N ILE A 190 11.36 23.39 -2.32
CA ILE A 190 12.44 23.09 -3.29
C ILE A 190 13.24 24.35 -3.65
N LYS A 191 12.57 25.46 -3.99
CA LYS A 191 13.26 26.70 -4.36
C LYS A 191 14.12 27.23 -3.22
N LYS A 192 13.66 27.14 -1.99
CA LYS A 192 14.40 27.56 -0.80
C LYS A 192 15.65 26.72 -0.58
N GLU A 193 15.59 25.41 -0.80
CA GLU A 193 16.76 24.51 -0.67
C GLU A 193 17.81 24.77 -1.74
N THR A 194 17.39 24.96 -3.00
CA THR A 194 18.30 25.29 -4.10
C THR A 194 19.08 26.58 -3.80
N LEU A 195 18.41 27.60 -3.28
CA LEU A 195 19.06 28.86 -2.89
C LEU A 195 20.04 28.70 -1.72
N ASN A 196 19.76 27.78 -0.77
CA ASN A 196 20.64 27.52 0.38
C ASN A 196 21.84 26.63 0.04
N SER A 197 21.79 25.87 -1.06
CA SER A 197 22.89 25.01 -1.52
C SER A 197 23.92 25.75 -2.41
N GLU A 198 23.62 26.97 -2.83
CA GLU A 198 24.51 27.85 -3.60
C GLU A 198 25.30 28.86 -2.71
N LEU A 199 25.09 28.81 -1.38
CA LEU A 199 25.82 29.60 -0.36
C LEU A 199 26.80 28.69 0.41
#